data_b1f092c6893ca64375cdf4c609b0e6e5
#
_entry.id   b1f092c6893ca64375cdf4c609b0e6e5
#
_cell.length_a   1.000
_cell.length_b   1.000
_cell.length_c   1.000
_cell.angle_alpha   90.00
_cell.angle_beta   90.00
_cell.angle_gamma   90.00
#
_symmetry.space_group_name_H-M   'P 1'
#
loop_
_entity.id
_entity.type
_entity.pdbx_description
1 polymer ?
#
loop_
_entity_poly.entity_id
_entity_poly.type
_entity_poly.pdbx_seq_one_letter_code
_entity_poly.pdbx_strand_id
1 'polypeptide(L)'
;MPSLEAGIEKQINIIAILLGKYPDELRPMLRTTKPLPDYQRLVGIGIPMNLLRRRPDVRQAERTVASYAASVGAAKSDFMPKLYLNGSIGFASRDMDHFFNKRSMTYQLAPTVSWPLFQGTQRIQALASARAQLDSGIEQYNQTVLTAVQEVENAMNSYTHIVKQISMLKELVAEGEKTLSFSLDLYKRGLSGFQNVLDAQ
;
A
#
# COMPACT_ATOMS: atom_id res chain seq x y z
N MET A 1 -5.02 2.71 -35.43
CA MET A 1 -5.63 2.25 -34.18
C MET A 1 -5.61 3.33 -33.09
N PRO A 2 -6.41 4.39 -33.23
CA PRO A 2 -6.33 5.59 -32.37
C PRO A 2 -6.58 5.34 -30.89
N SER A 3 -7.40 4.35 -30.56
CA SER A 3 -7.75 4.02 -29.16
C SER A 3 -6.57 3.41 -28.38
N LEU A 4 -5.76 2.58 -29.03
CA LEU A 4 -4.55 2.02 -28.41
C LEU A 4 -3.46 3.07 -28.21
N GLU A 5 -3.31 3.98 -29.17
CA GLU A 5 -2.36 5.10 -29.04
C GLU A 5 -2.74 6.04 -27.90
N ALA A 6 -4.04 6.38 -27.79
CA ALA A 6 -4.54 7.14 -26.65
C ALA A 6 -4.32 6.42 -25.31
N GLY A 7 -4.44 5.08 -25.29
CA GLY A 7 -4.14 4.25 -24.13
C GLY A 7 -2.67 4.33 -23.72
N ILE A 8 -1.75 4.26 -24.70
CA ILE A 8 -0.30 4.36 -24.45
C ILE A 8 0.05 5.74 -23.88
N GLU A 9 -0.46 6.82 -24.47
CA GLU A 9 -0.21 8.18 -23.97
C GLU A 9 -0.69 8.36 -22.53
N LYS A 10 -1.87 7.82 -22.21
CA LYS A 10 -2.40 7.85 -20.84
C LYS A 10 -1.48 7.13 -19.85
N GLN A 11 -0.91 5.98 -20.22
CA GLN A 11 0.01 5.26 -19.35
C GLN A 11 1.34 5.99 -19.17
N ILE A 12 1.88 6.60 -20.24
CA ILE A 12 3.08 7.44 -20.17
C ILE A 12 2.88 8.59 -19.19
N ASN A 13 1.73 9.26 -19.26
CA ASN A 13 1.42 10.37 -18.35
C ASN A 13 1.34 9.91 -16.88
N ILE A 14 0.75 8.75 -16.61
CA ILE A 14 0.68 8.17 -15.26
C ILE A 14 2.09 7.85 -14.74
N ILE A 15 2.93 7.21 -15.54
CA ILE A 15 4.32 6.88 -15.17
C ILE A 15 5.13 8.15 -14.90
N ALA A 16 4.95 9.19 -15.71
CA ALA A 16 5.62 10.47 -15.52
C ALA A 16 5.29 11.10 -14.16
N ILE A 17 4.01 11.14 -13.80
CA ILE A 17 3.57 11.66 -12.50
C ILE A 17 4.18 10.85 -11.34
N LEU A 18 4.20 9.51 -11.43
CA LEU A 18 4.77 8.65 -10.39
C LEU A 18 6.29 8.85 -10.22
N LEU A 19 6.99 9.25 -11.28
CA LEU A 19 8.42 9.55 -11.26
C LEU A 19 8.73 11.02 -10.94
N GLY A 20 7.71 11.88 -10.80
CA GLY A 20 7.87 13.32 -10.60
C GLY A 20 8.47 14.04 -11.81
N LYS A 21 8.26 13.52 -13.04
CA LYS A 21 8.80 14.06 -14.30
C LYS A 21 7.70 14.54 -15.22
N TYR A 22 8.08 15.39 -16.19
CA TYR A 22 7.16 15.77 -17.26
C TYR A 22 7.01 14.65 -18.29
N PRO A 23 5.80 14.40 -18.83
CA PRO A 23 5.56 13.35 -19.83
C PRO A 23 6.47 13.43 -21.06
N ASP A 24 6.81 14.63 -21.51
CA ASP A 24 7.66 14.86 -22.69
C ASP A 24 9.08 14.32 -22.53
N GLU A 25 9.60 14.25 -21.31
CA GLU A 25 10.92 13.67 -21.04
C GLU A 25 10.94 12.15 -21.20
N LEU A 26 9.83 11.49 -20.93
CA LEU A 26 9.71 10.03 -20.93
C LEU A 26 9.21 9.45 -22.26
N ARG A 27 8.51 10.24 -23.08
CA ARG A 27 8.00 9.80 -24.39
C ARG A 27 9.04 9.14 -25.29
N PRO A 28 10.24 9.71 -25.50
CA PRO A 28 11.23 9.10 -26.40
C PRO A 28 11.69 7.72 -25.91
N MET A 29 11.78 7.55 -24.58
CA MET A 29 12.23 6.29 -23.96
C MET A 29 11.14 5.22 -23.98
N LEU A 30 9.88 5.59 -23.70
CA LEU A 30 8.77 4.65 -23.54
C LEU A 30 8.05 4.28 -24.83
N ARG A 31 8.16 5.10 -25.89
CA ARG A 31 7.65 4.78 -27.23
C ARG A 31 8.50 3.79 -28.02
N THR A 32 9.71 3.48 -27.54
CA THR A 32 10.55 2.48 -28.20
C THR A 32 9.92 1.11 -28.04
N THR A 33 9.49 0.53 -29.17
CA THR A 33 8.88 -0.81 -29.21
C THR A 33 9.92 -1.85 -28.80
N LYS A 34 9.65 -2.58 -27.72
CA LYS A 34 10.45 -3.71 -27.26
C LYS A 34 9.58 -4.97 -27.32
N PRO A 35 10.17 -6.15 -27.62
CA PRO A 35 9.44 -7.40 -27.53
C PRO A 35 8.94 -7.60 -26.10
N LEU A 36 7.72 -8.13 -25.96
CA LEU A 36 7.17 -8.47 -24.64
C LEU A 36 8.09 -9.51 -23.99
N PRO A 37 8.46 -9.31 -22.71
CA PRO A 37 9.26 -10.30 -22.00
C PRO A 37 8.51 -11.62 -21.89
N ASP A 38 9.18 -12.71 -22.22
CA ASP A 38 8.61 -14.06 -22.08
C ASP A 38 8.67 -14.46 -20.60
N TYR A 39 7.52 -14.44 -19.94
CA TYR A 39 7.37 -14.82 -18.54
C TYR A 39 7.03 -16.32 -18.44
N GLN A 40 8.07 -17.17 -18.45
CA GLN A 40 7.92 -18.62 -18.20
C GLN A 40 7.98 -18.99 -16.71
N ARG A 41 7.90 -18.05 -15.79
CA ARG A 41 7.90 -18.37 -14.35
C ARG A 41 6.56 -18.94 -13.93
N LEU A 42 6.54 -20.24 -13.68
CA LEU A 42 5.51 -20.89 -12.90
C LEU A 42 5.44 -20.19 -11.53
N VAL A 43 4.40 -19.40 -11.32
CA VAL A 43 4.09 -18.87 -9.99
C VAL A 43 3.65 -20.06 -9.15
N GLY A 44 4.44 -20.44 -8.14
CA GLY A 44 4.11 -21.54 -7.24
C GLY A 44 2.73 -21.31 -6.62
N ILE A 45 1.82 -22.28 -6.78
CA ILE A 45 0.46 -22.24 -6.26
C ILE A 45 0.55 -22.41 -4.74
N GLY A 46 0.20 -21.36 -3.99
CA GLY A 46 0.09 -21.34 -2.55
C GLY A 46 0.38 -19.94 -2.00
N ILE A 47 -0.43 -19.51 -1.06
CA ILE A 47 -0.21 -18.25 -0.34
C ILE A 47 0.45 -18.60 1.00
N PRO A 48 1.79 -18.54 1.13
CA PRO A 48 2.40 -18.66 2.44
C PRO A 48 1.93 -17.49 3.29
N MET A 49 1.35 -17.78 4.46
CA MET A 49 0.88 -16.78 5.44
C MET A 49 1.93 -15.69 5.70
N ASN A 50 3.22 -16.06 5.59
CA ASN A 50 4.36 -15.15 5.71
C ASN A 50 4.44 -14.07 4.62
N LEU A 51 3.86 -14.28 3.43
CA LEU A 51 3.84 -13.27 2.37
C LEU A 51 2.78 -12.20 2.67
N LEU A 52 1.63 -12.58 3.21
CA LEU A 52 0.59 -11.63 3.62
C LEU A 52 1.10 -10.68 4.71
N ARG A 53 1.85 -11.19 5.69
CA ARG A 53 2.47 -10.36 6.74
C ARG A 53 3.52 -9.38 6.23
N ARG A 54 4.08 -9.57 5.03
CA ARG A 54 5.03 -8.62 4.41
C ARG A 54 4.34 -7.44 3.74
N ARG A 55 3.04 -7.52 3.50
CA ARG A 55 2.28 -6.43 2.89
C ARG A 55 2.30 -5.19 3.78
N PRO A 56 2.58 -4.00 3.21
CA PRO A 56 2.66 -2.77 4.00
C PRO A 56 1.34 -2.39 4.68
N ASP A 57 0.20 -2.63 4.02
CA ASP A 57 -1.15 -2.35 4.52
C ASP A 57 -1.50 -3.23 5.74
N VAL A 58 -1.18 -4.53 5.68
CA VAL A 58 -1.38 -5.47 6.81
C VAL A 58 -0.49 -5.06 7.99
N ARG A 59 0.77 -4.70 7.73
CA ARG A 59 1.69 -4.23 8.78
C ARG A 59 1.24 -2.91 9.38
N GLN A 60 0.71 -2.00 8.58
CA GLN A 60 0.15 -0.74 9.08
C GLN A 60 -1.03 -1.01 10.01
N ALA A 61 -1.98 -1.86 9.61
CA ALA A 61 -3.13 -2.23 10.43
C ALA A 61 -2.69 -2.89 11.75
N GLU A 62 -1.70 -3.80 11.72
CA GLU A 62 -1.11 -4.41 12.92
C GLU A 62 -0.53 -3.37 13.87
N ARG A 63 0.21 -2.37 13.35
CA ARG A 63 0.78 -1.27 14.14
C ARG A 63 -0.30 -0.35 14.73
N THR A 64 -1.39 -0.15 14.01
CA THR A 64 -2.54 0.62 14.50
C THR A 64 -3.20 -0.09 15.69
N VAL A 65 -3.40 -1.40 15.62
CA VAL A 65 -3.90 -2.19 16.77
C VAL A 65 -2.95 -2.08 17.95
N ALA A 66 -1.64 -2.19 17.74
CA ALA A 66 -0.64 -2.04 18.81
C ALA A 66 -0.70 -0.64 19.45
N SER A 67 -0.94 0.42 18.66
CA SER A 67 -1.13 1.78 19.17
C SER A 67 -2.39 1.89 20.05
N TYR A 68 -3.52 1.31 19.63
CA TYR A 68 -4.72 1.30 20.44
C TYR A 68 -4.56 0.48 21.74
N ALA A 69 -3.84 -0.64 21.67
CA ALA A 69 -3.52 -1.41 22.87
C ALA A 69 -2.67 -0.61 23.87
N ALA A 70 -1.70 0.17 23.38
CA ALA A 70 -0.91 1.09 24.21
C ALA A 70 -1.79 2.20 24.82
N SER A 71 -2.77 2.72 24.07
CA SER A 71 -3.73 3.73 24.55
C SER A 71 -4.61 3.17 25.68
N VAL A 72 -5.03 1.90 25.60
CA VAL A 72 -5.70 1.22 26.74
C VAL A 72 -4.78 1.13 27.94
N GLY A 73 -3.50 0.82 27.74
CA GLY A 73 -2.47 0.83 28.79
C GLY A 73 -2.34 2.20 29.47
N ALA A 74 -2.29 3.26 28.67
CA ALA A 74 -2.25 4.64 29.15
C ALA A 74 -3.51 4.99 29.98
N ALA A 75 -4.71 4.68 29.45
CA ALA A 75 -5.96 4.92 30.19
C ALA A 75 -6.05 4.14 31.51
N LYS A 76 -5.48 2.90 31.57
CA LYS A 76 -5.35 2.16 32.82
C LYS A 76 -4.38 2.82 33.81
N SER A 77 -3.27 3.37 33.32
CA SER A 77 -2.28 4.04 34.17
C SER A 77 -2.83 5.32 34.83
N ASP A 78 -3.90 5.92 34.28
CA ASP A 78 -4.55 7.09 34.85
C ASP A 78 -5.27 6.79 36.20
N PHE A 79 -5.50 5.53 36.52
CA PHE A 79 -6.02 5.11 37.82
C PHE A 79 -4.94 4.98 38.89
N MET A 80 -3.66 5.00 38.50
CA MET A 80 -2.53 4.85 39.43
C MET A 80 -2.01 6.21 39.92
N PRO A 81 -1.35 6.27 41.08
CA PRO A 81 -0.67 7.48 41.52
C PRO A 81 0.47 7.84 40.57
N LYS A 82 0.54 9.12 40.19
CA LYS A 82 1.59 9.68 39.33
C LYS A 82 2.62 10.40 40.17
N LEU A 83 3.88 10.08 39.95
CA LEU A 83 5.03 10.76 40.55
C LEU A 83 5.58 11.79 39.55
N TYR A 84 5.62 13.03 39.96
CA TYR A 84 6.20 14.12 39.18
C TYR A 84 7.45 14.60 39.92
N LEU A 85 8.52 14.85 39.17
CA LEU A 85 9.73 15.52 39.66
C LEU A 85 9.87 16.84 38.92
N ASN A 86 9.57 17.92 39.60
CA ASN A 86 9.71 19.27 39.05
C ASN A 86 11.01 19.84 39.54
N GLY A 87 11.81 20.37 38.62
CA GLY A 87 13.08 21.04 38.95
C GLY A 87 13.20 22.35 38.20
N SER A 88 13.70 23.34 38.85
CA SER A 88 14.09 24.62 38.24
C SER A 88 15.47 25.04 38.72
N ILE A 89 16.21 25.65 37.81
CA ILE A 89 17.47 26.32 38.07
C ILE A 89 17.40 27.71 37.44
N GLY A 90 17.85 28.71 38.15
CA GLY A 90 17.78 30.09 37.67
C GLY A 90 18.67 31.00 38.47
N PHE A 91 18.65 32.29 38.17
CA PHE A 91 19.31 33.35 38.93
C PHE A 91 18.24 34.29 39.44
N ALA A 92 18.35 34.69 40.71
CA ALA A 92 17.50 35.70 41.35
C ALA A 92 18.41 36.71 42.09
N SER A 93 18.33 37.97 41.66
CA SER A 93 19.09 39.07 42.28
C SER A 93 18.21 40.31 42.32
N ARG A 94 18.41 41.16 43.32
CA ARG A 94 17.82 42.49 43.40
C ARG A 94 18.53 43.53 42.54
N ASP A 95 19.86 43.30 42.33
CA ASP A 95 20.72 44.22 41.61
C ASP A 95 21.22 43.56 40.31
N MET A 96 21.18 44.28 39.21
CA MET A 96 21.60 43.80 37.88
C MET A 96 23.07 43.42 37.83
N ASP A 97 23.95 44.10 38.55
CA ASP A 97 25.39 43.86 38.57
C ASP A 97 25.77 42.51 39.18
N HIS A 98 24.89 41.92 39.98
CA HIS A 98 25.09 40.64 40.67
C HIS A 98 24.21 39.51 40.10
N PHE A 99 23.49 39.73 39.00
CA PHE A 99 22.50 38.78 38.48
C PHE A 99 23.16 37.43 38.09
N PHE A 100 24.29 37.45 37.42
CA PHE A 100 25.01 36.23 37.00
C PHE A 100 26.03 35.73 38.03
N ASN A 101 25.95 36.16 39.27
CA ASN A 101 26.86 35.69 40.30
C ASN A 101 26.40 34.33 40.87
N LYS A 102 27.36 33.50 41.31
CA LYS A 102 27.07 32.22 41.99
C LYS A 102 26.15 32.35 43.20
N ARG A 103 26.18 33.51 43.87
CA ARG A 103 25.29 33.83 45.02
C ARG A 103 23.84 34.06 44.63
N SER A 104 23.60 34.40 43.39
CA SER A 104 22.24 34.63 42.82
C SER A 104 21.64 33.38 42.21
N MET A 105 22.39 32.28 42.14
CA MET A 105 21.92 31.02 41.62
C MET A 105 20.94 30.38 42.60
N THR A 106 19.76 30.08 42.09
CA THR A 106 18.68 29.39 42.82
C THR A 106 18.39 28.04 42.13
N TYR A 107 18.15 27.04 42.94
CA TYR A 107 17.69 25.75 42.46
C TYR A 107 16.53 25.27 43.34
N GLN A 108 15.60 24.61 42.71
CA GLN A 108 14.45 24.00 43.38
C GLN A 108 14.25 22.61 42.80
N LEU A 109 14.03 21.64 43.66
CA LEU A 109 13.67 20.28 43.31
C LEU A 109 12.45 19.89 44.16
N ALA A 110 11.33 19.60 43.48
CA ALA A 110 10.05 19.34 44.15
C ALA A 110 9.46 18.00 43.63
N PRO A 111 9.69 16.89 44.31
CA PRO A 111 8.96 15.66 44.05
C PRO A 111 7.49 15.82 44.50
N THR A 112 6.55 15.45 43.61
CA THR A 112 5.11 15.56 43.90
C THR A 112 4.43 14.26 43.51
N VAL A 113 3.60 13.72 44.40
CA VAL A 113 2.72 12.57 44.12
C VAL A 113 1.30 13.08 43.92
N SER A 114 0.71 12.76 42.80
CA SER A 114 -0.68 13.11 42.51
C SER A 114 -1.49 11.82 42.29
N TRP A 115 -2.52 11.62 43.09
CA TRP A 115 -3.43 10.49 42.96
C TRP A 115 -4.87 10.96 42.99
N PRO A 116 -5.54 11.00 41.84
CA PRO A 116 -6.93 11.44 41.75
C PRO A 116 -7.90 10.34 42.18
N LEU A 117 -8.29 10.35 43.43
CA LEU A 117 -9.16 9.33 44.03
C LEU A 117 -10.66 9.50 43.66
N PHE A 118 -11.13 10.73 43.39
CA PHE A 118 -12.55 11.06 43.27
C PHE A 118 -12.96 11.64 41.91
N GLN A 119 -12.26 11.35 40.83
CA GLN A 119 -12.63 11.79 39.48
C GLN A 119 -13.59 10.81 38.74
N GLY A 120 -14.24 9.97 39.48
CA GLY A 120 -15.42 9.15 39.20
C GLY A 120 -15.55 8.55 37.80
N THR A 121 -16.63 8.88 37.16
CA THR A 121 -17.09 8.28 35.90
C THR A 121 -16.25 8.64 34.68
N GLN A 122 -15.56 9.79 34.65
CA GLN A 122 -14.83 10.26 33.46
C GLN A 122 -13.71 9.30 33.05
N ARG A 123 -12.93 8.76 34.00
CA ARG A 123 -11.84 7.81 33.72
C ARG A 123 -12.34 6.44 33.33
N ILE A 124 -13.46 6.01 33.95
CA ILE A 124 -14.10 4.76 33.57
C ILE A 124 -14.58 4.85 32.13
N GLN A 125 -15.19 5.95 31.73
CA GLN A 125 -15.64 6.19 30.35
C GLN A 125 -14.47 6.34 29.38
N ALA A 126 -13.38 7.00 29.77
CA ALA A 126 -12.17 7.09 28.96
C ALA A 126 -11.55 5.69 28.71
N LEU A 127 -11.47 4.85 29.73
CA LEU A 127 -11.01 3.47 29.59
C LEU A 127 -11.96 2.63 28.69
N ALA A 128 -13.28 2.78 28.88
CA ALA A 128 -14.27 2.10 28.05
C ALA A 128 -14.15 2.54 26.57
N SER A 129 -13.98 3.83 26.31
CA SER A 129 -13.74 4.36 24.97
C SER A 129 -12.46 3.82 24.35
N ALA A 130 -11.34 3.79 25.11
CA ALA A 130 -10.07 3.23 24.64
C ALA A 130 -10.18 1.73 24.29
N ARG A 131 -10.95 0.95 25.07
CA ARG A 131 -11.22 -0.46 24.76
C ARG A 131 -12.06 -0.62 23.50
N ALA A 132 -13.12 0.16 23.34
CA ALA A 132 -13.95 0.13 22.14
C ALA A 132 -13.16 0.50 20.88
N GLN A 133 -12.21 1.45 20.98
CA GLN A 133 -11.29 1.77 19.88
C GLN A 133 -10.35 0.61 19.56
N LEU A 134 -9.84 -0.11 20.57
CA LEU A 134 -9.03 -1.29 20.35
C LEU A 134 -9.83 -2.40 19.64
N ASP A 135 -11.04 -2.68 20.10
CA ASP A 135 -11.92 -3.69 19.51
C ASP A 135 -12.22 -3.33 18.03
N SER A 136 -12.57 -2.07 17.76
CA SER A 136 -12.75 -1.58 16.39
C SER A 136 -11.48 -1.72 15.54
N GLY A 137 -10.31 -1.46 16.12
CA GLY A 137 -9.03 -1.61 15.43
C GLY A 137 -8.72 -3.07 15.09
N ILE A 138 -9.09 -4.02 15.96
CA ILE A 138 -8.94 -5.46 15.70
C ILE A 138 -9.82 -5.89 14.52
N GLU A 139 -11.07 -5.43 14.46
CA GLU A 139 -11.96 -5.75 13.35
C GLU A 139 -11.48 -5.14 12.02
N GLN A 140 -10.93 -3.93 12.07
CA GLN A 140 -10.31 -3.30 10.90
C GLN A 140 -9.09 -4.08 10.40
N TYR A 141 -8.27 -4.60 11.32
CA TYR A 141 -7.14 -5.46 10.96
C TYR A 141 -7.62 -6.76 10.32
N ASN A 142 -8.63 -7.43 10.89
CA ASN A 142 -9.23 -8.64 10.33
C ASN A 142 -9.75 -8.39 8.91
N GLN A 143 -10.46 -7.29 8.70
CA GLN A 143 -10.96 -6.89 7.37
C GLN A 143 -9.82 -6.68 6.37
N THR A 144 -8.74 -6.01 6.79
CA THR A 144 -7.56 -5.79 5.95
C THR A 144 -6.91 -7.11 5.53
N VAL A 145 -6.78 -8.05 6.45
CA VAL A 145 -6.23 -9.40 6.16
C VAL A 145 -7.12 -10.16 5.17
N LEU A 146 -8.44 -10.15 5.37
CA LEU A 146 -9.40 -10.81 4.46
C LEU A 146 -9.34 -10.20 3.05
N THR A 147 -9.29 -8.87 2.96
CA THR A 147 -9.14 -8.17 1.67
C THR A 147 -7.82 -8.53 0.99
N ALA A 148 -6.73 -8.60 1.75
CA ALA A 148 -5.43 -8.99 1.23
C ALA A 148 -5.43 -10.43 0.66
N VAL A 149 -6.09 -11.37 1.33
CA VAL A 149 -6.28 -12.75 0.83
C VAL A 149 -7.08 -12.75 -0.45
N GLN A 150 -8.23 -12.06 -0.47
CA GLN A 150 -9.09 -11.96 -1.64
C GLN A 150 -8.35 -11.40 -2.87
N GLU A 151 -7.56 -10.34 -2.67
CA GLU A 151 -6.77 -9.73 -3.76
C GLU A 151 -5.76 -10.72 -4.35
N VAL A 152 -5.05 -11.46 -3.50
CA VAL A 152 -4.09 -12.47 -3.97
C VAL A 152 -4.77 -13.61 -4.70
N GLU A 153 -5.89 -14.13 -4.18
CA GLU A 153 -6.66 -15.18 -4.86
C GLU A 153 -7.20 -14.71 -6.21
N ASN A 154 -7.75 -13.51 -6.28
CA ASN A 154 -8.21 -12.92 -7.52
C ASN A 154 -7.07 -12.74 -8.54
N ALA A 155 -5.90 -12.29 -8.10
CA ALA A 155 -4.74 -12.15 -8.95
C ALA A 155 -4.25 -13.50 -9.49
N MET A 156 -4.20 -14.55 -8.66
CA MET A 156 -3.83 -15.90 -9.07
C MET A 156 -4.81 -16.50 -10.07
N ASN A 157 -6.10 -16.35 -9.83
CA ASN A 157 -7.15 -16.80 -10.75
C ASN A 157 -7.04 -16.06 -12.10
N SER A 158 -6.89 -14.74 -12.07
CA SER A 158 -6.71 -13.93 -13.27
C SER A 158 -5.46 -14.35 -14.05
N TYR A 159 -4.35 -14.59 -13.37
CA TYR A 159 -3.13 -15.09 -14.00
C TYR A 159 -3.35 -16.43 -14.70
N THR A 160 -4.00 -17.38 -14.04
CA THR A 160 -4.28 -18.70 -14.61
C THR A 160 -5.17 -18.60 -15.86
N HIS A 161 -6.19 -17.75 -15.83
CA HIS A 161 -7.06 -17.52 -16.98
C HIS A 161 -6.34 -16.83 -18.14
N ILE A 162 -5.51 -15.82 -17.85
CA ILE A 162 -4.73 -15.11 -18.87
C ILE A 162 -3.73 -16.06 -19.55
N VAL A 163 -3.05 -16.93 -18.80
CA VAL A 163 -2.12 -17.93 -19.39
C VAL A 163 -2.87 -18.84 -20.35
N LYS A 164 -4.06 -19.35 -19.98
CA LYS A 164 -4.90 -20.15 -20.87
C LYS A 164 -5.34 -19.36 -22.10
N GLN A 165 -5.76 -18.11 -21.92
CA GLN A 165 -6.18 -17.25 -23.02
C GLN A 165 -5.05 -17.02 -24.02
N ILE A 166 -3.80 -16.78 -23.53
CA ILE A 166 -2.64 -16.61 -24.40
C ILE A 166 -2.38 -17.88 -25.22
N SER A 167 -2.48 -19.07 -24.63
CA SER A 167 -2.28 -20.32 -25.39
C SER A 167 -3.33 -20.50 -26.49
N MET A 168 -4.61 -20.22 -26.17
CA MET A 168 -5.70 -20.30 -27.16
C MET A 168 -5.52 -19.27 -28.30
N LEU A 169 -5.10 -18.05 -27.97
CA LEU A 169 -4.84 -17.01 -28.98
C LEU A 169 -3.65 -17.37 -29.88
N LYS A 170 -2.60 -17.99 -29.34
CA LYS A 170 -1.48 -18.50 -30.15
C LYS A 170 -1.91 -19.58 -31.13
N GLU A 171 -2.76 -20.50 -30.70
CA GLU A 171 -3.35 -21.52 -31.58
C GLU A 171 -4.22 -20.89 -32.66
N LEU A 172 -5.08 -19.91 -32.28
CA LEU A 172 -5.94 -19.19 -33.21
C LEU A 172 -5.15 -18.48 -34.30
N VAL A 173 -4.05 -17.79 -33.93
CA VAL A 173 -3.17 -17.12 -34.89
C VAL A 173 -2.52 -18.13 -35.83
N ALA A 174 -2.01 -19.25 -35.31
CA ALA A 174 -1.39 -20.28 -36.12
C ALA A 174 -2.38 -20.91 -37.13
N GLU A 175 -3.63 -21.15 -36.72
CA GLU A 175 -4.67 -21.65 -37.62
C GLU A 175 -5.15 -20.58 -38.63
N GLY A 176 -5.18 -19.31 -38.23
CA GLY A 176 -5.44 -18.18 -39.12
C GLY A 176 -4.39 -18.06 -40.24
N GLU A 177 -3.11 -18.15 -39.88
CA GLU A 177 -2.01 -18.14 -40.86
C GLU A 177 -2.09 -19.31 -41.85
N LYS A 178 -2.43 -20.52 -41.38
CA LYS A 178 -2.65 -21.68 -42.25
C LYS A 178 -3.82 -21.44 -43.18
N THR A 179 -4.93 -20.91 -42.67
CA THR A 179 -6.12 -20.62 -43.47
C THR A 179 -5.82 -19.58 -44.56
N LEU A 180 -5.10 -18.52 -44.22
CA LEU A 180 -4.67 -17.52 -45.18
C LEU A 180 -3.76 -18.14 -46.27
N SER A 181 -2.77 -18.94 -45.85
CA SER A 181 -1.85 -19.59 -46.78
C SER A 181 -2.61 -20.54 -47.75
N PHE A 182 -3.58 -21.30 -47.27
CA PHE A 182 -4.42 -22.18 -48.04
C PHE A 182 -5.32 -21.42 -49.02
N SER A 183 -5.95 -20.35 -48.56
CA SER A 183 -6.79 -19.47 -49.38
C SER A 183 -6.01 -18.83 -50.53
N LEU A 184 -4.77 -18.39 -50.26
CA LEU A 184 -3.84 -17.88 -51.27
C LEU A 184 -3.45 -18.93 -52.32
N ASP A 185 -3.19 -20.15 -51.91
CA ASP A 185 -2.84 -21.25 -52.83
C ASP A 185 -4.03 -21.62 -53.74
N LEU A 186 -5.23 -21.70 -53.20
CA LEU A 186 -6.46 -21.91 -53.98
C LEU A 186 -6.69 -20.78 -55.00
N TYR A 187 -6.48 -19.53 -54.58
CA TYR A 187 -6.60 -18.37 -55.48
C TYR A 187 -5.56 -18.43 -56.61
N LYS A 188 -4.31 -18.73 -56.31
CA LYS A 188 -3.23 -18.86 -57.31
C LYS A 188 -3.49 -19.97 -58.33
N ARG A 189 -4.20 -21.04 -57.95
CA ARG A 189 -4.62 -22.13 -58.80
C ARG A 189 -5.92 -21.85 -59.58
N GLY A 190 -6.55 -20.68 -59.40
CA GLY A 190 -7.80 -20.30 -60.02
C GLY A 190 -9.04 -21.05 -59.47
N LEU A 191 -8.92 -21.69 -58.32
CA LEU A 191 -9.98 -22.50 -57.69
C LEU A 191 -10.84 -21.71 -56.71
N SER A 192 -10.46 -20.47 -56.36
CA SER A 192 -11.16 -19.61 -55.42
C SER A 192 -11.10 -18.15 -55.85
N GLY A 193 -12.11 -17.37 -55.50
CA GLY A 193 -12.15 -15.93 -55.71
C GLY A 193 -11.26 -15.18 -54.69
N PHE A 194 -10.79 -13.98 -55.06
CA PHE A 194 -9.96 -13.13 -54.17
C PHE A 194 -10.70 -12.74 -52.89
N GLN A 195 -12.01 -12.70 -52.89
CA GLN A 195 -12.85 -12.42 -51.72
C GLN A 195 -12.51 -13.37 -50.55
N ASN A 196 -12.30 -14.66 -50.83
CA ASN A 196 -11.97 -15.64 -49.76
C ASN A 196 -10.58 -15.42 -49.15
N VAL A 197 -9.66 -14.77 -49.87
CA VAL A 197 -8.36 -14.38 -49.35
C VAL A 197 -8.51 -13.17 -48.42
N LEU A 198 -9.37 -12.19 -48.76
CA LEU A 198 -9.65 -11.03 -47.93
C LEU A 198 -10.36 -11.43 -46.62
N ASP A 199 -11.27 -12.37 -46.71
CA ASP A 199 -12.03 -12.90 -45.54
C ASP A 199 -11.12 -13.69 -44.59
N ALA A 200 -9.99 -14.25 -45.10
CA ALA A 200 -9.02 -15.02 -44.34
C ALA A 200 -7.89 -14.12 -43.75
N GLN A 201 -7.83 -12.85 -44.08
CA GLN A 201 -6.81 -11.90 -43.64
C GLN A 201 -7.25 -11.14 -42.37
#